data_bf35c3d09c5a65696f37884cbc093d8c
#
_entry.id   bf35c3d09c5a65696f37884cbc093d8c
#
_cell.length_a   1.000
_cell.length_b   1.000
_cell.length_c   1.000
_cell.angle_alpha   90.00
_cell.angle_beta   90.00
_cell.angle_gamma   90.00
#
_symmetry.space_group_name_H-M   'P 1'
#
loop_
_entity.id
_entity.type
_entity.pdbx_description
1 polymer ?
#
loop_
_entity_poly.entity_id
_entity_poly.type
_entity_poly.pdbx_seq_one_letter_code
_entity_poly.pdbx_strand_id
1 'polypeptide(L)'
;MSQTHRLITPILIMGSIILLINFAIRASFGVFQIPIANEFGWAREEFSLALAIQNLAWGIGQPIFGAIADKLGDRKAIILGALVYAAGLVLSAFATSPEAHQVYEFLVGFGIAGTGFGVILAIVGRASSDQHRSMSLAIATAAGSAGQVVGP
;
A
#
# COMPACT_ATOMS: atom_id res chain seq x y z
N MET A 1 -25.05 15.70 22.73
CA MET A 1 -24.08 16.28 21.79
C MET A 1 -24.29 15.61 20.44
N SER A 2 -24.75 16.37 19.45
CA SER A 2 -25.08 15.89 18.10
C SER A 2 -23.79 15.39 17.44
N GLN A 3 -23.61 14.08 17.34
CA GLN A 3 -22.61 13.50 16.43
C GLN A 3 -23.06 13.86 15.02
N THR A 4 -22.33 14.73 14.38
CA THR A 4 -22.56 15.09 12.98
C THR A 4 -22.43 13.82 12.14
N HIS A 5 -23.56 13.27 11.70
CA HIS A 5 -23.66 12.14 10.77
C HIS A 5 -23.19 12.58 9.36
N ARG A 6 -21.91 12.96 9.24
CA ARG A 6 -21.35 13.31 7.93
C ARG A 6 -20.71 12.07 7.34
N LEU A 7 -21.10 11.71 6.12
CA LEU A 7 -20.46 10.67 5.33
C LEU A 7 -18.98 11.03 5.07
N ILE A 8 -18.73 12.27 4.65
CA ILE A 8 -17.38 12.74 4.32
C ILE A 8 -16.72 13.27 5.60
N THR A 9 -15.77 12.50 6.10
CA THR A 9 -14.96 12.84 7.27
C THR A 9 -13.50 13.09 6.84
N PRO A 10 -12.71 13.87 7.59
CA PRO A 10 -11.28 14.02 7.32
C PRO A 10 -10.54 12.67 7.25
N ILE A 11 -10.93 11.72 8.07
CA ILE A 11 -10.34 10.37 8.09
C ILE A 11 -10.63 9.62 6.79
N LEU A 12 -11.86 9.71 6.27
CA LEU A 12 -12.22 9.12 4.98
C LEU A 12 -11.41 9.75 3.84
N ILE A 13 -11.29 11.07 3.82
CA ILE A 13 -10.52 11.78 2.79
C ILE A 13 -9.05 11.37 2.83
N MET A 14 -8.42 11.45 3.99
CA MET A 14 -7.00 11.10 4.14
C MET A 14 -6.73 9.63 3.86
N GLY A 15 -7.59 8.73 4.33
CA GLY A 15 -7.49 7.30 4.04
C GLY A 15 -7.62 7.00 2.55
N SER A 16 -8.55 7.65 1.85
CA SER A 16 -8.73 7.53 0.40
C SER A 16 -7.50 8.04 -0.37
N ILE A 17 -6.90 9.16 0.04
CA ILE A 17 -5.68 9.69 -0.58
C ILE A 17 -4.50 8.73 -0.37
N ILE A 18 -4.33 8.20 0.83
CA ILE A 18 -3.26 7.24 1.13
C ILE A 18 -3.40 5.99 0.25
N LEU A 19 -4.60 5.43 0.14
CA LEU A 19 -4.86 4.27 -0.70
C LEU A 19 -4.64 4.58 -2.18
N LEU A 20 -5.09 5.73 -2.66
CA LEU A 20 -4.90 6.15 -4.05
C LEU A 20 -3.40 6.22 -4.37
N ILE A 21 -2.61 6.93 -3.56
CA ILE A 21 -1.16 7.09 -3.78
C ILE A 21 -0.45 5.74 -3.67
N ASN A 22 -0.76 4.95 -2.64
CA ASN A 22 -0.14 3.64 -2.43
C ASN A 22 -0.32 2.74 -3.66
N PHE A 23 -1.55 2.61 -4.14
CA PHE A 23 -1.85 1.73 -5.27
C PHE A 23 -1.46 2.33 -6.63
N ALA A 24 -1.37 3.66 -6.75
CA ALA A 24 -0.78 4.31 -7.92
C ALA A 24 0.71 3.94 -8.07
N ILE A 25 1.48 4.11 -7.01
CA ILE A 25 2.90 3.72 -6.98
C ILE A 25 3.06 2.24 -7.31
N ARG A 26 2.28 1.38 -6.64
CA ARG A 26 2.34 -0.07 -6.86
C ARG A 26 2.04 -0.46 -8.31
N ALA A 27 1.02 0.13 -8.93
CA ALA A 27 0.63 -0.17 -10.30
C ALA A 27 1.70 0.29 -11.32
N SER A 28 2.45 1.35 -11.02
CA SER A 28 3.53 1.86 -11.87
C SER A 28 4.68 0.86 -12.05
N PHE A 29 4.87 -0.10 -11.15
CA PHE A 29 5.90 -1.14 -11.31
C PHE A 29 5.76 -1.92 -12.61
N GLY A 30 4.54 -2.17 -13.09
CA GLY A 30 4.30 -2.85 -14.37
C GLY A 30 4.86 -2.10 -15.57
N VAL A 31 4.88 -0.76 -15.51
CA VAL A 31 5.40 0.09 -16.60
C VAL A 31 6.93 0.04 -16.67
N PHE A 32 7.59 -0.09 -15.53
CA PHE A 32 9.05 -0.13 -15.45
C PHE A 32 9.66 -1.49 -15.79
N GLN A 33 8.86 -2.55 -15.83
CA GLN A 33 9.36 -3.91 -16.07
C GLN A 33 10.15 -4.04 -17.38
N ILE A 34 9.60 -3.53 -18.50
CA ILE A 34 10.24 -3.66 -19.82
C ILE A 34 11.53 -2.84 -19.91
N PRO A 35 11.55 -1.53 -19.53
CA PRO A 35 12.77 -0.75 -19.49
C PRO A 35 13.89 -1.39 -18.65
N ILE A 36 13.58 -1.84 -17.43
CA ILE A 36 14.54 -2.46 -16.53
C ILE A 36 15.10 -3.76 -17.11
N ALA A 37 14.21 -4.62 -17.63
CA ALA A 37 14.65 -5.87 -18.25
C ALA A 37 15.56 -5.63 -19.46
N ASN A 38 15.29 -4.60 -20.27
CA ASN A 38 16.14 -4.26 -21.42
C ASN A 38 17.48 -3.64 -21.03
N GLU A 39 17.50 -2.79 -20.00
CA GLU A 39 18.72 -2.11 -19.56
C GLU A 39 19.70 -3.07 -18.86
N PHE A 40 19.20 -3.92 -17.99
CA PHE A 40 20.04 -4.84 -17.19
C PHE A 40 20.13 -6.25 -17.77
N GLY A 41 19.39 -6.56 -18.85
CA GLY A 41 19.35 -7.90 -19.44
C GLY A 41 18.68 -8.95 -18.54
N TRP A 42 17.82 -8.53 -17.60
CA TRP A 42 17.15 -9.46 -16.70
C TRP A 42 16.03 -10.22 -17.42
N ALA A 43 15.90 -11.51 -17.09
CA ALA A 43 14.80 -12.31 -17.58
C ALA A 43 13.46 -11.79 -17.01
N ARG A 44 12.38 -11.90 -17.80
CA ARG A 44 11.03 -11.47 -17.35
C ARG A 44 10.58 -12.21 -16.09
N GLU A 45 11.03 -13.44 -15.92
CA GLU A 45 10.74 -14.28 -14.76
C GLU A 45 11.29 -13.67 -13.46
N GLU A 46 12.46 -13.05 -13.49
CA GLU A 46 13.06 -12.40 -12.33
C GLU A 46 12.22 -11.25 -11.81
N PHE A 47 11.68 -10.44 -12.72
CA PHE A 47 10.79 -9.35 -12.36
C PHE A 47 9.44 -9.88 -11.84
N SER A 48 8.90 -10.92 -12.47
CA SER A 48 7.66 -11.55 -12.02
C SER A 48 7.81 -12.19 -10.65
N LEU A 49 8.97 -12.78 -10.35
CA LEU A 49 9.30 -13.31 -9.05
C LEU A 49 9.38 -12.20 -8.00
N ALA A 50 10.00 -11.07 -8.33
CA ALA A 50 10.06 -9.91 -7.45
C ALA A 50 8.64 -9.41 -7.06
N LEU A 51 7.72 -9.33 -8.03
CA LEU A 51 6.32 -8.97 -7.76
C LEU A 51 5.59 -10.04 -6.93
N ALA A 52 5.89 -11.31 -7.13
CA ALA A 52 5.32 -12.38 -6.32
C ALA A 52 5.80 -12.28 -4.85
N ILE A 53 7.09 -12.00 -4.64
CA ILE A 53 7.67 -11.75 -3.31
C ILE A 53 7.03 -10.52 -2.66
N GLN A 54 6.84 -9.43 -3.43
CA GLN A 54 6.14 -8.23 -2.96
C GLN A 54 4.73 -8.56 -2.46
N ASN A 55 3.95 -9.32 -3.23
CA ASN A 55 2.60 -9.71 -2.85
C ASN A 55 2.57 -10.63 -1.62
N LEU A 56 3.51 -11.57 -1.52
CA LEU A 56 3.65 -12.45 -0.36
C LEU A 56 3.99 -11.63 0.90
N ALA A 57 4.96 -10.73 0.80
CA ALA A 57 5.35 -9.86 1.90
C ALA A 57 4.19 -8.94 2.35
N TRP A 58 3.41 -8.44 1.40
CA TRP A 58 2.18 -7.69 1.71
C TRP A 58 1.19 -8.55 2.50
N GLY A 59 0.94 -9.79 2.08
CA GLY A 59 0.05 -10.70 2.79
C GLY A 59 0.53 -11.00 4.21
N ILE A 60 1.82 -11.32 4.39
CA ILE A 60 2.43 -11.59 5.70
C ILE A 60 2.44 -10.33 6.58
N GLY A 61 2.66 -9.17 6.01
CA GLY A 61 2.70 -7.89 6.73
C GLY A 61 1.34 -7.46 7.28
N GLN A 62 0.23 -7.84 6.67
CA GLN A 62 -1.10 -7.39 7.09
C GLN A 62 -1.43 -7.66 8.56
N PRO A 63 -1.33 -8.90 9.07
CA PRO A 63 -1.59 -9.18 10.47
C PRO A 63 -0.58 -8.49 11.40
N ILE A 64 0.66 -8.31 10.97
CA ILE A 64 1.71 -7.64 11.76
C ILE A 64 1.38 -6.15 11.90
N PHE A 65 1.08 -5.46 10.82
CA PHE A 65 0.69 -4.04 10.86
C PHE A 65 -0.66 -3.83 11.54
N GLY A 66 -1.60 -4.78 11.42
CA GLY A 66 -2.83 -4.79 12.22
C GLY A 66 -2.53 -4.80 13.72
N ALA A 67 -1.66 -5.72 14.17
CA ALA A 67 -1.26 -5.79 15.57
C ALA A 67 -0.48 -4.54 16.04
N ILE A 68 0.34 -3.93 15.17
CA ILE A 68 1.02 -2.66 15.46
C ILE A 68 -0.01 -1.55 15.63
N ALA A 69 -1.00 -1.46 14.74
CA ALA A 69 -2.07 -0.47 14.83
C ALA A 69 -2.87 -0.61 16.13
N ASP A 70 -3.20 -1.84 16.52
CA ASP A 70 -3.95 -2.12 17.74
C ASP A 70 -3.16 -1.79 19.03
N LYS A 71 -1.85 -2.06 19.03
CA LYS A 71 -1.01 -1.86 20.23
C LYS A 71 -0.40 -0.47 20.33
N LEU A 72 0.08 0.09 19.22
CA LEU A 72 0.82 1.34 19.19
C LEU A 72 0.03 2.51 18.61
N GLY A 73 -1.12 2.23 18.02
CA GLY A 73 -2.02 3.19 17.39
C GLY A 73 -1.84 3.29 15.88
N ASP A 74 -2.92 3.62 15.22
CA ASP A 74 -3.03 3.70 13.75
C ASP A 74 -1.96 4.59 13.09
N ARG A 75 -1.72 5.77 13.68
CA ARG A 75 -0.74 6.73 13.14
C ARG A 75 0.67 6.15 13.06
N LYS A 76 1.09 5.42 14.09
CA LYS A 76 2.44 4.81 14.14
C LYS A 76 2.55 3.67 13.14
N ALA A 77 1.50 2.86 12.99
CA ALA A 77 1.47 1.80 12.01
C ALA A 77 1.60 2.34 10.57
N ILE A 78 0.84 3.38 10.23
CA ILE A 78 0.89 4.02 8.90
C ILE A 78 2.28 4.63 8.65
N ILE A 79 2.82 5.39 9.61
CA ILE A 79 4.14 6.02 9.46
C ILE A 79 5.23 4.96 9.27
N LEU A 80 5.22 3.91 10.09
CA LEU A 80 6.19 2.82 9.94
C LEU A 80 6.05 2.12 8.59
N GLY A 81 4.82 1.80 8.18
CA GLY A 81 4.56 1.22 6.86
C GLY A 81 5.05 2.12 5.72
N ALA A 82 4.77 3.42 5.79
CA ALA A 82 5.21 4.39 4.79
C ALA A 82 6.74 4.52 4.73
N LEU A 83 7.42 4.51 5.87
CA LEU A 83 8.89 4.55 5.93
C LEU A 83 9.52 3.29 5.34
N VAL A 84 9.00 2.12 5.68
CA VAL A 84 9.47 0.84 5.12
C VAL A 84 9.20 0.79 3.61
N TYR A 85 8.03 1.25 3.17
CA TYR A 85 7.69 1.33 1.76
C TYR A 85 8.63 2.26 1.00
N ALA A 86 8.85 3.47 1.50
CA ALA A 86 9.77 4.44 0.88
C ALA A 86 11.21 3.90 0.85
N ALA A 87 11.69 3.29 1.93
CA ALA A 87 13.01 2.66 1.97
C ALA A 87 13.13 1.53 0.93
N GLY A 88 12.13 0.67 0.83
CA GLY A 88 12.07 -0.39 -0.17
C GLY A 88 12.15 0.16 -1.60
N LEU A 89 11.38 1.22 -1.90
CA LEU A 89 11.39 1.87 -3.22
C LEU A 89 12.76 2.48 -3.55
N VAL A 90 13.36 3.20 -2.60
CA VAL A 90 14.68 3.80 -2.80
C VAL A 90 15.74 2.72 -3.03
N LEU A 91 15.75 1.66 -2.23
CA LEU A 91 16.70 0.56 -2.40
C LEU A 91 16.46 -0.18 -3.73
N SER A 92 15.20 -0.40 -4.11
CA SER A 92 14.86 -1.03 -5.39
C SER A 92 15.34 -0.23 -6.60
N ALA A 93 15.35 1.10 -6.51
CA ALA A 93 15.87 1.98 -7.56
C ALA A 93 17.39 1.86 -7.76
N PHE A 94 18.13 1.38 -6.76
CA PHE A 94 19.57 1.14 -6.83
C PHE A 94 19.94 -0.34 -7.01
N ALA A 95 18.96 -1.21 -7.22
CA ALA A 95 19.22 -2.63 -7.42
C ALA A 95 19.93 -2.86 -8.75
N THR A 96 21.09 -3.52 -8.69
CA THR A 96 21.90 -3.87 -9.87
C THR A 96 21.86 -5.36 -10.21
N SER A 97 21.21 -6.16 -9.37
CA SER A 97 20.98 -7.59 -9.61
C SER A 97 19.54 -7.98 -9.34
N PRO A 98 19.03 -9.04 -10.01
CA PRO A 98 17.66 -9.53 -9.77
C PRO A 98 17.42 -9.91 -8.31
N GLU A 99 18.38 -10.55 -7.66
CA GLU A 99 18.28 -10.99 -6.27
C GLU A 99 18.17 -9.81 -5.31
N ALA A 100 18.96 -8.75 -5.52
CA ALA A 100 18.88 -7.53 -4.73
C ALA A 100 17.50 -6.87 -4.91
N HIS A 101 17.00 -6.79 -6.15
CA HIS A 101 15.67 -6.27 -6.45
C HIS A 101 14.57 -7.07 -5.74
N GLN A 102 14.64 -8.40 -5.77
CA GLN A 102 13.69 -9.27 -5.08
C GLN A 102 13.66 -9.04 -3.57
N VAL A 103 14.83 -8.86 -2.94
CA VAL A 103 14.92 -8.54 -1.50
C VAL A 103 14.30 -7.18 -1.19
N TYR A 104 14.53 -6.19 -2.04
CA TYR A 104 13.96 -4.84 -1.83
C TYR A 104 12.45 -4.83 -2.10
N GLU A 105 11.96 -5.63 -3.04
CA GLU A 105 10.52 -5.80 -3.27
C GLU A 105 9.81 -6.48 -2.09
N PHE A 106 10.51 -7.31 -1.31
CA PHE A 106 9.98 -7.77 -0.02
C PHE A 106 9.71 -6.59 0.93
N LEU A 107 10.65 -5.64 1.05
CA LEU A 107 10.44 -4.44 1.87
C LEU A 107 9.29 -3.58 1.36
N VAL A 108 9.21 -3.41 0.03
CA VAL A 108 8.10 -2.69 -0.62
C VAL A 108 6.77 -3.32 -0.24
N GLY A 109 6.62 -4.64 -0.43
CA GLY A 109 5.39 -5.36 -0.10
C GLY A 109 5.04 -5.29 1.38
N PHE A 110 6.03 -5.44 2.25
CA PHE A 110 5.85 -5.34 3.69
C PHE A 110 5.41 -3.92 4.11
N GLY A 111 5.98 -2.87 3.49
CA GLY A 111 5.56 -1.49 3.72
C GLY A 111 4.14 -1.20 3.23
N ILE A 112 3.72 -1.78 2.09
CA ILE A 112 2.35 -1.70 1.57
C ILE A 112 1.35 -2.22 2.62
N ALA A 113 1.69 -3.22 3.40
CA ALA A 113 0.80 -3.76 4.43
C ALA A 113 0.40 -2.71 5.48
N GLY A 114 1.29 -1.79 5.82
CA GLY A 114 1.02 -0.71 6.79
C GLY A 114 0.24 0.48 6.23
N THR A 115 0.22 0.64 4.90
CA THR A 115 -0.44 1.77 4.21
C THR A 115 -1.55 1.32 3.26
N GLY A 116 -1.79 0.01 3.17
CA GLY A 116 -2.76 -0.60 2.27
C GLY A 116 -4.14 -0.80 2.89
N PHE A 117 -4.95 -1.59 2.19
CA PHE A 117 -6.36 -1.79 2.53
C PHE A 117 -6.58 -2.27 3.97
N GLY A 118 -5.78 -3.22 4.46
CA GLY A 118 -5.98 -3.82 5.79
C GLY A 118 -6.04 -2.78 6.91
N VAL A 119 -5.02 -1.94 7.03
CA VAL A 119 -4.92 -0.91 8.06
C VAL A 119 -5.88 0.24 7.78
N ILE A 120 -5.88 0.78 6.56
CA ILE A 120 -6.65 1.99 6.23
C ILE A 120 -8.16 1.74 6.30
N LEU A 121 -8.67 0.62 5.77
CA LEU A 121 -10.09 0.31 5.86
C LEU A 121 -10.55 0.04 7.30
N ALA A 122 -9.69 -0.57 8.12
CA ALA A 122 -9.99 -0.73 9.55
C ALA A 122 -10.16 0.63 10.24
N ILE A 123 -9.28 1.59 9.95
CA ILE A 123 -9.34 2.96 10.49
C ILE A 123 -10.61 3.68 10.01
N VAL A 124 -10.87 3.66 8.71
CA VAL A 124 -12.06 4.28 8.11
C VAL A 124 -13.32 3.65 8.69
N GLY A 125 -13.37 2.33 8.82
CA GLY A 125 -14.51 1.61 9.37
C GLY A 125 -14.80 1.98 10.84
N ARG A 126 -13.74 2.09 11.67
CA ARG A 126 -13.89 2.51 13.08
C ARG A 126 -14.31 3.98 13.23
N ALA A 127 -13.88 4.83 12.32
CA ALA A 127 -14.21 6.27 12.34
C ALA A 127 -15.57 6.60 11.73
N SER A 128 -16.19 5.66 11.03
CA SER A 128 -17.48 5.86 10.37
C SER A 128 -18.64 5.51 11.29
N SER A 129 -19.74 6.27 11.20
CA SER A 129 -21.01 5.89 11.85
C SER A 129 -21.56 4.60 11.23
N ASP A 130 -22.34 3.84 11.98
CA ASP A 130 -22.92 2.59 11.51
C ASP A 130 -23.73 2.77 10.22
N GLN A 131 -24.45 3.90 10.10
CA GLN A 131 -25.24 4.26 8.93
C GLN A 131 -24.40 4.45 7.67
N HIS A 132 -23.18 4.99 7.80
CA HIS A 132 -22.32 5.36 6.65
C HIS A 132 -21.11 4.43 6.46
N ARG A 133 -20.93 3.45 7.34
CA ARG A 133 -19.72 2.59 7.33
C ARG A 133 -19.51 1.89 5.98
N SER A 134 -20.53 1.25 5.44
CA SER A 134 -20.43 0.56 4.15
C SER A 134 -20.08 1.50 3.01
N MET A 135 -20.68 2.69 2.97
CA MET A 135 -20.39 3.70 1.95
C MET A 135 -18.98 4.25 2.09
N SER A 136 -18.51 4.53 3.32
CA SER A 136 -17.16 5.01 3.59
C SER A 136 -16.10 3.99 3.16
N LEU A 137 -16.31 2.71 3.46
CA LEU A 137 -15.43 1.63 3.02
C LEU A 137 -15.42 1.49 1.49
N ALA A 138 -16.58 1.61 0.85
CA ALA A 138 -16.69 1.57 -0.61
C ALA A 138 -15.94 2.73 -1.27
N ILE A 139 -16.08 3.96 -0.76
CA ILE A 139 -15.37 5.13 -1.28
C ILE A 139 -13.84 4.97 -1.14
N ALA A 140 -13.37 4.55 0.04
CA ALA A 140 -11.95 4.34 0.28
C ALA A 140 -11.38 3.23 -0.63
N THR A 141 -12.13 2.14 -0.82
CA THR A 141 -11.73 1.04 -1.73
C THR A 141 -11.71 1.51 -3.18
N ALA A 142 -12.70 2.27 -3.62
CA ALA A 142 -12.75 2.85 -4.96
C ALA A 142 -11.58 3.80 -5.23
N ALA A 143 -11.17 4.60 -4.23
CA ALA A 143 -10.01 5.47 -4.34
C ALA A 143 -8.71 4.66 -4.55
N GLY A 144 -8.50 3.56 -3.81
CA GLY A 144 -7.36 2.66 -4.02
C GLY A 144 -7.37 2.02 -5.41
N SER A 145 -8.53 1.58 -5.89
CA SER A 145 -8.69 1.04 -7.24
C SER A 145 -8.43 2.10 -8.32
N ALA A 146 -8.89 3.34 -8.11
CA ALA A 146 -8.60 4.45 -9.01
C ALA A 146 -7.10 4.73 -9.11
N GLY A 147 -6.35 4.60 -8.01
CA GLY A 147 -4.90 4.73 -8.00
C GLY A 147 -4.21 3.79 -8.99
N GLN A 148 -4.70 2.56 -9.14
CA GLN A 148 -4.14 1.60 -10.09
C GLN A 148 -4.34 1.98 -11.57
N VAL A 149 -5.31 2.84 -11.84
CA VAL A 149 -5.59 3.32 -13.20
C VAL A 149 -4.85 4.62 -13.50
N VAL A 150 -4.71 5.48 -12.49
CA VAL A 150 -4.12 6.83 -12.65
C VAL A 150 -2.60 6.81 -12.48
N GLY A 151 -2.06 5.82 -11.78
CA GLY A 151 -0.62 5.72 -11.49
C GLY A 151 0.26 5.42 -12.71
N PRO A 152 -0.08 4.42 -13.52
CA PRO A 152 0.65 4.16 -14.78
C PRO A 152 0.43 5.25 -15.80
#